data_423c1c3571bec078d17fa9dafe225712
#
_entry.id   423c1c3571bec078d17fa9dafe225712
#
_cell.length_a   1.000
_cell.length_b   1.000
_cell.length_c   1.000
_cell.angle_alpha   90.00
_cell.angle_beta   90.00
_cell.angle_gamma   90.00
#
_symmetry.space_group_name_H-M   'P 1'
#
loop_
_entity.id
_entity.type
_entity.pdbx_description
1 polymer ?
#
loop_
_entity_poly.entity_id
_entity_poly.type
_entity_poly.pdbx_seq_one_letter_code
_entity_poly.pdbx_strand_id
1 'polypeptide(L)'
;MKSVAGQAIASADSIHRNIAEGYCRRSIREYIQHLYIAVSSLGESVSGYHAYLKADQLSEENFEMLDRQAFKVENDLLRLIESLERKRDSYAWAETLIISESNAIYMSENTGHCESESR
;
A
#
# COMPACT_ATOMS: atom_id res chain seq x y z
N MET A 1 16.25 -21.99 -6.69
CA MET A 1 15.88 -20.71 -7.34
C MET A 1 14.38 -20.70 -7.60
N LYS A 2 13.72 -19.63 -7.23
CA LYS A 2 12.28 -19.51 -7.49
C LYS A 2 12.02 -19.29 -8.97
N SER A 3 10.96 -19.88 -9.48
CA SER A 3 10.50 -19.64 -10.84
C SER A 3 10.04 -18.19 -11.02
N VAL A 4 9.95 -17.73 -12.27
CA VAL A 4 9.42 -16.42 -12.59
C VAL A 4 7.99 -16.25 -12.03
N ALA A 5 7.17 -17.28 -12.23
CA ALA A 5 5.79 -17.27 -11.70
C ALA A 5 5.77 -17.18 -10.18
N GLY A 6 6.63 -17.93 -9.49
CA GLY A 6 6.72 -17.88 -8.03
C GLY A 6 7.15 -16.52 -7.51
N GLN A 7 8.11 -15.89 -8.17
CA GLN A 7 8.57 -14.54 -7.80
C GLN A 7 7.48 -13.49 -8.03
N ALA A 8 6.76 -13.58 -9.14
CA ALA A 8 5.66 -12.66 -9.46
C ALA A 8 4.53 -12.77 -8.43
N ILE A 9 4.20 -13.99 -8.04
CA ILE A 9 3.17 -14.23 -7.02
C ILE A 9 3.61 -13.67 -5.67
N ALA A 10 4.86 -13.91 -5.28
CA ALA A 10 5.39 -13.40 -4.01
C ALA A 10 5.39 -11.88 -3.97
N SER A 11 5.75 -11.21 -5.07
CA SER A 11 5.71 -9.75 -5.16
C SER A 11 4.29 -9.20 -5.04
N ALA A 12 3.35 -9.81 -5.74
CA ALA A 12 1.94 -9.42 -5.69
C ALA A 12 1.37 -9.60 -4.28
N ASP A 13 1.71 -10.71 -3.64
CA ASP A 13 1.27 -10.99 -2.28
C ASP A 13 1.82 -9.97 -1.28
N SER A 14 3.07 -9.55 -1.44
CA SER A 14 3.68 -8.52 -0.61
C SER A 14 2.93 -7.19 -0.71
N ILE A 15 2.57 -6.78 -1.92
CA ILE A 15 1.81 -5.56 -2.15
C ILE A 15 0.46 -5.65 -1.45
N HIS A 16 -0.25 -6.72 -1.69
CA HIS A 16 -1.57 -6.96 -1.09
C HIS A 16 -1.53 -6.96 0.43
N ARG A 17 -0.57 -7.69 1.00
CA ARG A 17 -0.43 -7.77 2.46
C ARG A 17 -0.14 -6.41 3.09
N ASN A 18 0.71 -5.61 2.48
CA ASN A 18 1.02 -4.29 3.01
C ASN A 18 -0.18 -3.35 2.98
N ILE A 19 -0.99 -3.42 1.93
CA ILE A 19 -2.21 -2.64 1.85
C ILE A 19 -3.18 -3.06 2.96
N ALA A 20 -3.39 -4.37 3.12
CA ALA A 20 -4.31 -4.90 4.12
C ALA A 20 -3.84 -4.61 5.55
N GLU A 21 -2.55 -4.79 5.83
CA GLU A 21 -2.00 -4.49 7.14
C GLU A 21 -2.11 -3.00 7.47
N GLY A 22 -1.81 -2.14 6.51
CA GLY A 22 -1.92 -0.70 6.70
C GLY A 22 -3.34 -0.26 7.02
N TYR A 23 -4.31 -0.87 6.36
CA TYR A 23 -5.72 -0.57 6.59
C TYR A 23 -6.13 -0.86 8.03
N CYS A 24 -5.55 -1.88 8.65
CA CYS A 24 -5.86 -2.26 10.03
C CYS A 24 -5.05 -1.49 11.09
N ARG A 25 -4.19 -0.58 10.70
CA ARG A 25 -3.44 0.22 11.66
C ARG A 25 -4.28 1.33 12.27
N ARG A 26 -3.94 1.68 13.49
CA ARG A 26 -4.70 2.67 14.28
C ARG A 26 -4.40 4.11 13.89
N SER A 27 -3.31 4.34 13.19
CA SER A 27 -2.93 5.69 12.81
C SER A 27 -2.81 5.82 11.30
N ILE A 28 -3.16 7.00 10.81
CA ILE A 28 -3.00 7.35 9.40
C ILE A 28 -1.53 7.28 9.01
N ARG A 29 -0.62 7.64 9.90
CA ARG A 29 0.82 7.57 9.64
C ARG A 29 1.26 6.15 9.33
N GLU A 30 0.83 5.18 10.13
CA GLU A 30 1.16 3.78 9.91
C GLU A 30 0.57 3.26 8.60
N TYR A 31 -0.65 3.65 8.28
CA TYR A 31 -1.29 3.29 7.03
C TYR A 31 -0.48 3.83 5.84
N ILE A 32 -0.10 5.10 5.89
CA ILE A 32 0.71 5.72 4.86
C ILE A 32 2.04 5.00 4.69
N GLN A 33 2.71 4.64 5.78
CA GLN A 33 3.96 3.88 5.74
C GLN A 33 3.79 2.55 5.01
N HIS A 34 2.74 1.80 5.33
CA HIS A 34 2.47 0.53 4.67
C HIS A 34 2.17 0.70 3.18
N LEU A 35 1.49 1.77 2.82
CA LEU A 35 1.22 2.07 1.41
C LEU A 35 2.51 2.42 0.65
N TYR A 36 3.44 3.14 1.27
CA TYR A 36 4.74 3.41 0.67
C TYR A 36 5.54 2.13 0.47
N ILE A 37 5.47 1.20 1.42
CA ILE A 37 6.09 -0.12 1.27
C ILE A 37 5.47 -0.85 0.06
N ALA A 38 4.15 -0.78 -0.08
CA ALA A 38 3.47 -1.38 -1.22
C ALA A 38 3.93 -0.78 -2.55
N VAL A 39 4.07 0.54 -2.63
CA VAL A 39 4.58 1.23 -3.82
C VAL A 39 6.00 0.79 -4.13
N SER A 40 6.84 0.69 -3.11
CA SER A 40 8.22 0.21 -3.26
C SER A 40 8.27 -1.23 -3.78
N SER A 41 7.44 -2.11 -3.23
CA SER A 41 7.33 -3.49 -3.68
C SER A 41 6.86 -3.57 -5.13
N LEU A 42 5.96 -2.70 -5.52
CA LEU A 42 5.49 -2.62 -6.90
C LEU A 42 6.62 -2.20 -7.85
N GLY A 43 7.44 -1.24 -7.45
CA GLY A 43 8.61 -0.82 -8.21
C GLY A 43 9.61 -1.95 -8.41
N GLU A 44 9.85 -2.75 -7.38
CA GLU A 44 10.69 -3.93 -7.47
C GLU A 44 10.10 -4.96 -8.44
N SER A 45 8.78 -5.15 -8.42
CA SER A 45 8.10 -6.05 -9.34
C SER A 45 8.28 -5.63 -10.78
N VAL A 46 8.15 -4.34 -11.08
CA VAL A 46 8.34 -3.81 -12.44
C VAL A 46 9.78 -4.02 -12.90
N SER A 47 10.75 -3.77 -12.02
CA SER A 47 12.16 -4.06 -12.33
C SER A 47 12.37 -5.54 -12.67
N GLY A 48 11.67 -6.42 -11.94
CA GLY A 48 11.68 -7.86 -12.21
C GLY A 48 11.11 -8.18 -13.59
N TYR A 49 10.02 -7.54 -13.97
CA TYR A 49 9.41 -7.74 -15.29
C TYR A 49 10.38 -7.37 -16.42
N HIS A 50 11.12 -6.27 -16.29
CA HIS A 50 12.14 -5.89 -17.26
C HIS A 50 13.24 -6.94 -17.36
N ALA A 51 13.68 -7.46 -16.22
CA ALA A 51 14.71 -8.50 -16.20
C ALA A 51 14.21 -9.78 -16.87
N TYR A 52 12.97 -10.18 -16.61
CA TYR A 52 12.40 -11.40 -17.21
C TYR A 52 12.21 -11.24 -18.71
N LEU A 53 11.84 -10.05 -19.16
CA LEU A 53 11.73 -9.77 -20.59
C LEU A 53 13.09 -9.91 -21.29
N LYS A 54 14.15 -9.36 -20.70
CA LYS A 54 15.52 -9.46 -21.24
C LYS A 54 16.02 -10.90 -21.27
N ALA A 55 15.61 -11.71 -20.31
CA ALA A 55 16.01 -13.10 -20.21
C ALA A 55 15.14 -14.06 -21.03
N ASP A 56 14.22 -13.53 -21.83
CA ASP A 56 13.26 -14.31 -22.63
C ASP A 56 12.35 -15.20 -21.78
N GLN A 57 12.12 -14.83 -20.54
CA GLN A 57 11.24 -15.57 -19.63
C GLN A 57 9.84 -14.96 -19.57
N LEU A 58 9.65 -13.85 -20.24
CA LEU A 58 8.37 -13.14 -20.31
C LEU A 58 8.21 -12.60 -21.73
N SER A 59 7.06 -12.83 -22.35
CA SER A 59 6.78 -12.31 -23.67
C SER A 59 6.56 -10.80 -23.63
N GLU A 60 6.83 -10.12 -24.73
CA GLU A 60 6.58 -8.68 -24.85
C GLU A 60 5.12 -8.33 -24.58
N GLU A 61 4.21 -9.15 -25.09
CA GLU A 61 2.78 -8.97 -24.89
C GLU A 61 2.39 -9.03 -23.41
N ASN A 62 2.88 -10.04 -22.71
CA ASN A 62 2.60 -10.18 -21.29
C ASN A 62 3.30 -9.09 -20.47
N PHE A 63 4.50 -8.71 -20.87
CA PHE A 63 5.21 -7.62 -20.22
C PHE A 63 4.43 -6.31 -20.32
N GLU A 64 3.93 -5.96 -21.50
CA GLU A 64 3.16 -4.73 -21.68
C GLU A 64 1.88 -4.73 -20.85
N MET A 65 1.22 -5.87 -20.74
CA MET A 65 0.03 -6.02 -19.92
C MET A 65 0.34 -5.79 -18.44
N LEU A 66 1.39 -6.44 -17.94
CA LEU A 66 1.80 -6.31 -16.55
C LEU A 66 2.28 -4.90 -16.22
N ASP A 67 3.04 -4.30 -17.11
CA ASP A 67 3.54 -2.94 -16.95
C ASP A 67 2.40 -1.93 -16.87
N ARG A 68 1.40 -2.10 -17.71
CA ARG A 68 0.22 -1.24 -17.72
C ARG A 68 -0.59 -1.37 -16.44
N GLN A 69 -0.77 -2.59 -15.97
CA GLN A 69 -1.48 -2.85 -14.73
C GLN A 69 -0.71 -2.29 -13.53
N ALA A 70 0.59 -2.45 -13.52
CA ALA A 70 1.44 -1.92 -12.45
C ALA A 70 1.37 -0.39 -12.41
N PHE A 71 1.40 0.26 -13.57
CA PHE A 71 1.28 1.72 -13.66
C PHE A 71 -0.05 2.20 -13.08
N LYS A 72 -1.13 1.50 -13.38
CA LYS A 72 -2.45 1.85 -12.85
C LYS A 72 -2.51 1.70 -11.33
N VAL A 73 -2.00 0.59 -10.81
CA VAL A 73 -1.98 0.34 -9.36
C VAL A 73 -1.11 1.38 -8.66
N GLU A 74 0.04 1.71 -9.23
CA GLU A 74 0.93 2.73 -8.67
C GLU A 74 0.21 4.08 -8.56
N ASN A 75 -0.46 4.50 -9.62
CA ASN A 75 -1.19 5.76 -9.60
C ASN A 75 -2.31 5.75 -8.57
N ASP A 76 -3.04 4.65 -8.46
CA ASP A 76 -4.12 4.52 -7.47
C ASP A 76 -3.57 4.58 -6.05
N LEU A 77 -2.44 3.91 -5.78
CA LEU A 77 -1.79 3.95 -4.48
C LEU A 77 -1.29 5.35 -4.14
N LEU A 78 -0.68 6.04 -5.10
CA LEU A 78 -0.18 7.39 -4.88
C LEU A 78 -1.31 8.38 -4.61
N ARG A 79 -2.44 8.24 -5.28
CA ARG A 79 -3.63 9.07 -5.00
C ARG A 79 -4.17 8.81 -3.60
N LEU A 80 -4.21 7.55 -3.20
CA LEU A 80 -4.66 7.19 -1.86
C LEU A 80 -3.72 7.77 -0.80
N ILE A 81 -2.41 7.65 -1.00
CA ILE A 81 -1.41 8.21 -0.10
C ILE A 81 -1.61 9.72 0.01
N GLU A 82 -1.75 10.41 -1.12
CA GLU A 82 -1.96 11.87 -1.14
C GLU A 82 -3.22 12.26 -0.36
N SER A 83 -4.30 11.52 -0.55
CA SER A 83 -5.55 11.75 0.18
C SER A 83 -5.37 11.57 1.68
N LEU A 84 -4.64 10.53 2.08
CA LEU A 84 -4.39 10.26 3.50
C LEU A 84 -3.43 11.28 4.10
N GLU A 85 -2.45 11.75 3.35
CA GLU A 85 -1.54 12.80 3.81
C GLU A 85 -2.31 14.10 4.07
N ARG A 86 -3.25 14.44 3.22
CA ARG A 86 -4.12 15.61 3.45
C ARG A 86 -4.97 15.45 4.70
N LYS A 87 -5.50 14.26 4.94
CA LYS A 87 -6.26 13.97 6.15
C LYS A 87 -5.38 14.06 7.40
N ARG A 88 -4.18 13.49 7.33
CA ARG A 88 -3.23 13.56 8.43
C ARG A 88 -2.94 15.00 8.82
N ASP A 89 -2.68 15.85 7.84
CA ASP A 89 -2.36 17.25 8.07
C ASP A 89 -3.56 18.00 8.64
N SER A 90 -4.76 17.68 8.17
CA SER A 90 -6.00 18.24 8.69
C SER A 90 -6.24 17.86 10.15
N TYR A 91 -5.96 16.61 10.53
CA TYR A 91 -6.09 16.16 11.91
C TYR A 91 -5.04 16.79 12.82
N ALA A 92 -3.83 16.98 12.34
CA ALA A 92 -2.78 17.67 13.09
C ALA A 92 -3.20 19.10 13.42
N TRP A 93 -3.87 19.76 12.49
CA TRP A 93 -4.45 21.09 12.70
C TRP A 93 -5.54 21.05 13.77
N ALA A 94 -6.43 20.08 13.71
CA ALA A 94 -7.51 19.93 14.68
C ALA A 94 -6.96 19.64 16.08
N GLU A 95 -5.91 18.83 16.17
CA GLU A 95 -5.27 18.51 17.45
C GLU A 95 -4.61 19.71 18.10
N THR A 96 -4.09 20.67 17.34
CA THR A 96 -3.55 21.90 17.88
C THR A 96 -4.61 22.85 18.41
N LEU A 97 -5.83 22.72 17.94
CA LEU A 97 -6.95 23.61 18.30
C LEU A 97 -7.88 23.03 19.36
N ILE A 98 -7.98 21.73 19.45
CA ILE A 98 -8.92 21.02 20.32
C ILE A 98 -8.15 20.12 21.26
N ILE A 99 -8.26 20.38 22.55
CA ILE A 99 -7.64 19.56 23.57
C ILE A 99 -8.33 18.21 23.59
N SER A 100 -7.55 17.28 23.64
CA SER A 100 -7.55 15.83 23.60
C SER A 100 -8.70 14.99 24.18
N GLU A 101 -9.75 15.49 24.77
CA GLU A 101 -10.82 14.65 25.33
C GLU A 101 -11.61 13.92 24.25
N SER A 102 -12.00 14.63 23.20
CA SER A 102 -12.67 14.03 22.07
C SER A 102 -11.77 13.10 21.28
N ASN A 103 -10.48 13.38 21.25
CA ASN A 103 -9.50 12.51 20.58
C ASN A 103 -9.35 11.17 21.28
N ALA A 104 -9.34 11.15 22.60
CA ALA A 104 -9.21 9.90 23.35
C ALA A 104 -10.41 8.97 23.08
N ILE A 105 -11.61 9.52 23.03
CA ILE A 105 -12.82 8.75 22.72
C ILE A 105 -12.79 8.26 21.28
N TYR A 106 -12.40 9.09 20.35
CA TYR A 106 -12.33 8.76 18.93
C TYR A 106 -11.35 7.64 18.67
N MET A 107 -10.16 7.68 19.25
CA MET A 107 -9.16 6.64 19.09
C MET A 107 -9.59 5.32 19.69
N SER A 108 -10.33 5.35 20.79
CA SER A 108 -10.87 4.15 21.43
C SER A 108 -11.87 3.43 20.52
N GLU A 109 -12.72 4.16 19.83
CA GLU A 109 -13.69 3.60 18.90
C GLU A 109 -13.01 2.98 17.66
N ASN A 110 -12.04 3.67 17.09
CA ASN A 110 -11.31 3.17 15.93
C ASN A 110 -10.52 1.90 16.24
N THR A 111 -10.00 1.78 17.43
CA THR A 111 -9.27 0.59 17.88
C THR A 111 -10.17 -0.65 17.85
N GLY A 112 -11.38 -0.54 18.37
CA GLY A 112 -12.32 -1.66 18.38
C GLY A 112 -12.74 -2.10 17.00
N HIS A 113 -12.92 -1.16 16.08
CA HIS A 113 -13.35 -1.47 14.71
C HIS A 113 -12.32 -2.31 13.95
N CYS A 114 -11.06 -1.92 13.98
CA CYS A 114 -10.02 -2.63 13.24
C CYS A 114 -9.77 -4.03 13.77
N GLU A 115 -9.83 -4.23 15.09
CA GLU A 115 -9.69 -5.55 15.69
C GLU A 115 -10.78 -6.51 15.24
N SER A 116 -11.98 -6.01 15.04
CA SER A 116 -13.11 -6.77 14.55
C SER A 116 -12.87 -7.32 13.14
N GLU A 117 -12.22 -6.56 12.29
CA GLU A 117 -11.96 -6.96 10.90
C GLU A 117 -10.81 -7.94 10.76
N SER A 118 -9.87 -7.96 11.67
CA SER A 118 -8.69 -8.82 11.58
C SER A 118 -8.98 -10.29 11.89
N ARG A 119 -10.19 -10.63 12.23
CA ARG A 119 -10.64 -11.99 12.46
C ARG A 119 -11.29 -12.58 11.23
#